data_f2b31b0c3857b3184e5813aa1fb1fe35
#
_entry.id   f2b31b0c3857b3184e5813aa1fb1fe35
#
_cell.length_a   1.000
_cell.length_b   1.000
_cell.length_c   1.000
_cell.angle_alpha   90.00
_cell.angle_beta   90.00
_cell.angle_gamma   90.00
#
_symmetry.space_group_name_H-M   'P 1'
#
loop_
_entity.id
_entity.type
_entity.pdbx_description
1 polymer ?
#
loop_
_entity_poly.entity_id
_entity_poly.type
_entity_poly.pdbx_seq_one_letter_code
_entity_poly.pdbx_strand_id
1 'polypeptide(L)'
;MPGLVPGIHVLLARQRERRGLPGQAHGRLAQSVLEEVHGIDSTRFQLVTNHLDSKRINTVQHQNIVFHSLLKQIPWTIFDRLVEQHDADWDDRVVKTKAHLIAMLYAQFGGARSLREIETSLKSHASKLYHLGGCTVSRSALSTANARRPAEVFAGLLSALMARLQAGYRRKIGDCVRLIDSTSVQLSGLSGHWATFSAGVCGAKAHIIYDPDADQPLYLMVTPSNVNDITAAKEMPIEAGATYVFDLGYYDYGWWASLDQAGCRIVTRLKVNTPFKVVEVRSVASGSSILSDRTGYLPKRLAASRKNPMSNLVREIRVVIETGKMLRIFTNDLTASAQEIADLYKRRWAIELFFRWVKQTLKIAHFLGTSENAVRIQITIALIAFLLLRLAHDATKIVTSPLAFARLIRTNLMHRRSITELLQPPPKPKPQQPMFKFEPHATRAVQRRRASRATCEVAA
;
A
#
# COMPACT_ATOMS: atom_id res chain seq x y z
N MET A 1 -5.61 -30.59 0.11
CA MET A 1 -6.46 -29.40 -0.10
C MET A 1 -5.52 -28.20 -0.27
N PRO A 2 -5.51 -27.47 -1.39
CA PRO A 2 -4.63 -26.30 -1.55
C PRO A 2 -5.16 -25.16 -0.68
N GLY A 3 -4.25 -24.53 0.06
CA GLY A 3 -4.53 -23.47 1.00
C GLY A 3 -5.17 -22.25 0.33
N LEU A 4 -6.23 -21.74 0.92
CA LEU A 4 -6.88 -20.49 0.58
C LEU A 4 -5.86 -19.35 0.60
N VAL A 5 -5.70 -18.66 -0.51
CA VAL A 5 -4.88 -17.44 -0.59
C VAL A 5 -5.50 -16.35 0.28
N PRO A 6 -4.79 -15.75 1.25
CA PRO A 6 -5.33 -14.70 2.12
C PRO A 6 -5.50 -13.42 1.32
N GLY A 7 -6.61 -13.16 0.77
CA GLY A 7 -6.83 -11.91 0.02
C GLY A 7 -8.27 -11.65 -0.35
N ILE A 8 -9.14 -12.65 -0.20
CA ILE A 8 -10.51 -12.60 -0.74
C ILE A 8 -11.53 -11.99 0.25
N HIS A 9 -11.16 -11.79 1.52
CA HIS A 9 -12.09 -11.32 2.56
C HIS A 9 -12.04 -9.83 2.91
N VAL A 10 -11.49 -9.01 2.05
CA VAL A 10 -11.53 -7.57 2.28
C VAL A 10 -12.96 -7.06 2.15
N LEU A 11 -13.59 -6.69 3.27
CA LEU A 11 -14.88 -5.97 3.36
C LEU A 11 -16.20 -6.78 3.42
N LEU A 12 -16.22 -8.11 3.34
CA LEU A 12 -17.49 -8.88 3.35
C LEU A 12 -18.14 -9.03 4.75
N ALA A 13 -17.45 -8.72 5.82
CA ALA A 13 -17.89 -9.03 7.19
C ALA A 13 -19.12 -8.24 7.68
N ARG A 14 -19.50 -7.12 7.08
CA ARG A 14 -20.58 -6.27 7.60
C ARG A 14 -21.96 -6.40 6.96
N GLN A 15 -22.09 -7.17 5.89
CA GLN A 15 -23.44 -7.42 5.33
C GLN A 15 -24.30 -8.43 6.14
N ARG A 16 -23.67 -9.16 7.09
CA ARG A 16 -24.40 -10.16 7.91
C ARG A 16 -25.44 -9.58 8.87
N GLU A 17 -25.26 -8.35 9.31
CA GLU A 17 -26.19 -7.74 10.30
C GLU A 17 -27.49 -7.17 9.70
N ARG A 18 -27.58 -7.00 8.39
CA ARG A 18 -28.76 -6.37 7.76
C ARG A 18 -29.64 -7.24 6.90
N ARG A 19 -29.25 -8.46 6.53
CA ARG A 19 -30.13 -9.39 5.78
C ARG A 19 -29.78 -10.83 6.13
N GLY A 20 -30.65 -11.51 6.86
CA GLY A 20 -30.52 -12.93 7.19
C GLY A 20 -30.62 -13.81 5.96
N LEU A 21 -29.50 -14.22 5.38
CA LEU A 21 -29.41 -15.21 4.31
C LEU A 21 -28.35 -16.26 4.63
N PRO A 22 -28.58 -17.55 4.30
CA PRO A 22 -27.76 -18.66 4.73
C PRO A 22 -26.40 -18.74 4.00
N GLY A 23 -25.35 -19.05 4.76
CA GLY A 23 -23.94 -18.96 4.39
C GLY A 23 -23.39 -20.04 3.43
N GLN A 24 -24.14 -20.59 2.48
CA GLN A 24 -23.64 -21.63 1.57
C GLN A 24 -23.34 -21.20 0.13
N ALA A 25 -23.79 -20.00 -0.31
CA ALA A 25 -23.62 -19.58 -1.70
C ALA A 25 -22.26 -18.92 -2.02
N HIS A 26 -21.50 -18.47 -1.02
CA HIS A 26 -20.29 -17.69 -1.24
C HIS A 26 -19.00 -18.52 -1.44
N GLY A 27 -18.99 -19.78 -1.09
CA GLY A 27 -17.80 -20.65 -1.26
C GLY A 27 -17.52 -21.03 -2.72
N ARG A 28 -18.53 -21.08 -3.59
CA ARG A 28 -18.37 -21.52 -4.98
C ARG A 28 -17.79 -20.42 -5.91
N LEU A 29 -18.11 -19.15 -5.67
CA LEU A 29 -17.61 -18.03 -6.48
C LEU A 29 -16.13 -17.74 -6.23
N ALA A 30 -15.66 -17.95 -5.00
CA ALA A 30 -14.25 -17.81 -4.67
C ALA A 30 -13.38 -18.89 -5.33
N GLN A 31 -13.90 -20.09 -5.51
CA GLN A 31 -13.19 -21.19 -6.15
C GLN A 31 -13.05 -21.00 -7.66
N SER A 32 -14.06 -20.48 -8.35
CA SER A 32 -14.02 -20.28 -9.81
C SER A 32 -12.99 -19.23 -10.25
N VAL A 33 -12.76 -18.19 -9.45
CA VAL A 33 -11.76 -17.15 -9.74
C VAL A 33 -10.33 -17.67 -9.50
N LEU A 34 -10.14 -18.64 -8.60
CA LEU A 34 -8.85 -19.26 -8.32
C LEU A 34 -8.42 -20.28 -9.38
N GLU A 35 -9.37 -21.03 -9.94
CA GLU A 35 -9.08 -22.04 -10.97
C GLU A 35 -8.63 -21.39 -12.30
N GLU A 36 -9.16 -20.24 -12.65
CA GLU A 36 -8.78 -19.51 -13.88
C GLU A 36 -7.41 -18.81 -13.80
N VAL A 37 -6.92 -18.49 -12.60
CA VAL A 37 -5.59 -17.87 -12.41
C VAL A 37 -4.45 -18.89 -12.48
N HIS A 38 -4.72 -20.18 -12.23
CA HIS A 38 -3.71 -21.25 -12.26
C HIS A 38 -3.50 -21.87 -13.64
N GLY A 39 -4.33 -21.55 -14.64
CA GLY A 39 -4.27 -22.10 -15.98
C GLY A 39 -3.34 -21.34 -16.96
N ILE A 40 -2.66 -20.29 -16.54
CA ILE A 40 -1.72 -19.56 -17.41
C ILE A 40 -0.34 -20.24 -17.35
N ASP A 41 -0.06 -21.04 -18.35
CA ASP A 41 1.23 -21.70 -18.56
C ASP A 41 2.38 -20.67 -18.58
N SER A 42 3.26 -20.79 -17.59
CA SER A 42 4.43 -19.94 -17.40
C SER A 42 5.41 -19.94 -18.57
N THR A 43 5.37 -20.97 -19.42
CA THR A 43 6.21 -21.10 -20.62
C THR A 43 5.77 -20.15 -21.76
N ARG A 44 4.50 -19.83 -21.84
CA ARG A 44 3.98 -18.90 -22.87
C ARG A 44 4.30 -17.43 -22.57
N PHE A 45 4.52 -17.10 -21.30
CA PHE A 45 4.87 -15.73 -20.89
C PHE A 45 6.34 -15.39 -21.16
N GLN A 46 7.24 -16.36 -21.10
CA GLN A 46 8.64 -16.17 -21.43
C GLN A 46 8.93 -16.05 -22.93
N LEU A 47 8.11 -16.67 -23.80
CA LEU A 47 8.27 -16.57 -25.25
C LEU A 47 7.81 -15.22 -25.82
N VAL A 48 6.88 -14.53 -25.19
CA VAL A 48 6.43 -13.21 -25.62
C VAL A 48 7.41 -12.10 -25.23
N THR A 49 8.18 -12.28 -24.17
CA THR A 49 9.18 -11.28 -23.72
C THR A 49 10.50 -11.35 -24.50
N ASN A 50 10.85 -12.53 -25.06
CA ASN A 50 12.11 -12.72 -25.78
C ASN A 50 12.07 -12.38 -27.28
N HIS A 51 10.87 -12.09 -27.84
CA HIS A 51 10.74 -11.78 -29.30
C HIS A 51 10.70 -10.28 -29.60
N LEU A 52 10.82 -9.40 -28.61
CA LEU A 52 10.77 -7.94 -28.78
C LEU A 52 12.14 -7.25 -28.78
N ASP A 53 13.24 -8.00 -28.65
CA ASP A 53 14.57 -7.38 -28.50
C ASP A 53 15.41 -7.29 -29.79
N SER A 54 14.87 -7.58 -30.96
CA SER A 54 15.64 -7.49 -32.20
C SER A 54 14.91 -6.81 -33.35
N LYS A 55 14.61 -5.51 -33.23
CA LYS A 55 14.57 -4.57 -34.35
C LYS A 55 14.65 -3.14 -33.81
N ARG A 56 15.86 -2.57 -33.78
CA ARG A 56 16.05 -1.11 -33.69
C ARG A 56 15.51 -0.47 -34.97
N ILE A 57 14.23 -0.22 -35.00
CA ILE A 57 13.62 0.76 -35.92
C ILE A 57 13.58 2.06 -35.13
N ASN A 58 14.18 3.12 -35.66
CA ASN A 58 14.04 4.50 -35.17
C ASN A 58 12.58 4.96 -35.32
N THR A 59 11.65 4.35 -34.60
CA THR A 59 10.33 4.89 -34.36
C THR A 59 10.50 5.94 -33.27
N VAL A 60 10.04 7.16 -33.55
CA VAL A 60 9.82 8.19 -32.53
C VAL A 60 9.03 7.54 -31.42
N GLN A 61 9.71 7.11 -30.35
CA GLN A 61 9.06 6.51 -29.20
C GLN A 61 8.25 7.63 -28.55
N HIS A 62 6.94 7.62 -28.76
CA HIS A 62 6.02 8.41 -27.94
C HIS A 62 6.18 7.95 -26.50
N GLN A 63 7.05 8.61 -25.76
CA GLN A 63 7.27 8.30 -24.36
C GLN A 63 5.97 8.55 -23.60
N ASN A 64 5.46 7.49 -22.98
CA ASN A 64 4.31 7.59 -22.11
C ASN A 64 4.64 8.42 -20.87
N ILE A 65 3.65 9.11 -20.33
CA ILE A 65 3.82 9.82 -19.07
C ILE A 65 4.10 8.83 -17.93
N VAL A 66 4.80 9.29 -16.89
CA VAL A 66 5.15 8.48 -15.71
C VAL A 66 3.91 7.81 -15.10
N PHE A 67 2.81 8.53 -14.99
CA PHE A 67 1.55 8.00 -14.46
C PHE A 67 1.04 6.80 -15.26
N HIS A 68 1.14 6.84 -16.59
CA HIS A 68 0.77 5.69 -17.44
C HIS A 68 1.61 4.44 -17.11
N SER A 69 2.90 4.61 -16.84
CA SER A 69 3.78 3.51 -16.47
C SER A 69 3.38 2.84 -15.15
N LEU A 70 2.84 3.61 -14.19
CA LEU A 70 2.25 3.06 -12.97
C LEU A 70 0.94 2.32 -13.26
N LEU A 71 0.05 2.91 -14.07
CA LEU A 71 -1.24 2.31 -14.41
C LEU A 71 -1.12 1.02 -15.21
N LYS A 72 -0.02 0.81 -15.95
CA LYS A 72 0.28 -0.47 -16.63
C LYS A 72 0.43 -1.65 -15.68
N GLN A 73 0.72 -1.40 -14.41
CA GLN A 73 0.82 -2.45 -13.41
C GLN A 73 -0.54 -2.96 -12.94
N ILE A 74 -1.63 -2.26 -13.26
CA ILE A 74 -2.98 -2.65 -12.87
C ILE A 74 -3.45 -3.81 -13.77
N PRO A 75 -3.96 -4.92 -13.19
CA PRO A 75 -4.58 -6.02 -13.95
C PRO A 75 -5.98 -5.61 -14.41
N TRP A 76 -6.05 -4.85 -15.52
CA TRP A 76 -7.30 -4.24 -16.00
C TRP A 76 -8.40 -5.26 -16.29
N THR A 77 -8.08 -6.45 -16.78
CA THR A 77 -9.06 -7.52 -17.01
C THR A 77 -9.75 -7.97 -15.73
N ILE A 78 -8.99 -8.03 -14.62
CA ILE A 78 -9.57 -8.35 -13.29
C ILE A 78 -10.41 -7.17 -12.81
N PHE A 79 -9.92 -5.95 -12.99
CA PHE A 79 -10.65 -4.75 -12.60
C PHE A 79 -11.99 -4.62 -13.36
N ASP A 80 -11.99 -4.82 -14.66
CA ASP A 80 -13.19 -4.73 -15.50
C ASP A 80 -14.22 -5.81 -15.07
N ARG A 81 -13.77 -7.03 -14.81
CA ARG A 81 -14.62 -8.11 -14.25
C ARG A 81 -15.23 -7.72 -12.88
N LEU A 82 -14.46 -7.10 -11.99
CA LEU A 82 -14.97 -6.63 -10.71
C LEU A 82 -16.01 -5.51 -10.88
N VAL A 83 -15.83 -4.62 -11.85
CA VAL A 83 -16.81 -3.59 -12.19
C VAL A 83 -18.12 -4.22 -12.63
N GLU A 84 -18.08 -5.23 -13.50
CA GLU A 84 -19.24 -5.99 -13.95
C GLU A 84 -19.90 -6.77 -12.81
N GLN A 85 -19.11 -7.51 -12.01
CA GLN A 85 -19.61 -8.33 -10.90
C GLN A 85 -20.38 -7.52 -9.85
N HIS A 86 -20.01 -6.26 -9.64
CA HIS A 86 -20.63 -5.38 -8.66
C HIS A 86 -21.56 -4.33 -9.27
N ASP A 87 -21.90 -4.46 -10.56
CA ASP A 87 -22.73 -3.50 -11.28
C ASP A 87 -22.33 -2.03 -11.07
N ALA A 88 -20.99 -1.82 -10.93
CA ALA A 88 -20.48 -0.54 -10.45
C ALA A 88 -20.69 0.62 -11.42
N ASP A 89 -20.97 0.35 -12.70
CA ASP A 89 -21.22 1.34 -13.75
C ASP A 89 -22.66 1.42 -14.24
N TRP A 90 -23.59 0.67 -13.60
CA TRP A 90 -24.94 0.49 -14.09
C TRP A 90 -25.72 1.83 -14.28
N ASP A 91 -25.63 2.74 -13.33
CA ASP A 91 -26.38 4.02 -13.34
C ASP A 91 -25.48 5.24 -13.66
N ASP A 92 -24.23 5.02 -14.04
CA ASP A 92 -23.26 6.11 -14.19
C ASP A 92 -22.93 6.43 -15.65
N ARG A 93 -23.56 7.50 -16.13
CA ARG A 93 -23.37 7.99 -17.52
C ARG A 93 -22.11 8.85 -17.69
N VAL A 94 -21.67 9.56 -16.63
CA VAL A 94 -20.65 10.61 -16.72
C VAL A 94 -19.27 10.14 -16.27
N VAL A 95 -19.19 9.44 -15.14
CA VAL A 95 -17.91 9.00 -14.55
C VAL A 95 -17.92 7.51 -14.32
N LYS A 96 -17.35 6.76 -15.26
CA LYS A 96 -17.17 5.32 -15.09
C LYS A 96 -16.20 4.98 -13.97
N THR A 97 -16.32 3.79 -13.36
CA THR A 97 -15.51 3.34 -12.24
C THR A 97 -14.01 3.37 -12.56
N LYS A 98 -13.63 3.09 -13.80
CA LYS A 98 -12.24 3.23 -14.27
C LYS A 98 -11.74 4.67 -14.19
N ALA A 99 -12.53 5.63 -14.64
CA ALA A 99 -12.17 7.05 -14.56
C ALA A 99 -12.10 7.53 -13.09
N HIS A 100 -12.99 7.03 -12.23
CA HIS A 100 -12.95 7.27 -10.78
C HIS A 100 -11.65 6.73 -10.17
N LEU A 101 -11.28 5.48 -10.44
CA LEU A 101 -10.01 4.89 -9.97
C LEU A 101 -8.80 5.72 -10.41
N ILE A 102 -8.75 6.10 -11.69
CA ILE A 102 -7.64 6.91 -12.26
C ILE A 102 -7.57 8.27 -11.58
N ALA A 103 -8.70 8.96 -11.38
CA ALA A 103 -8.76 10.25 -10.71
C ALA A 103 -8.29 10.16 -9.25
N MET A 104 -8.69 9.12 -8.53
CA MET A 104 -8.30 8.91 -7.13
C MET A 104 -6.83 8.49 -7.00
N LEU A 105 -6.30 7.66 -7.91
CA LEU A 105 -4.87 7.33 -7.96
C LEU A 105 -4.03 8.57 -8.29
N TYR A 106 -4.49 9.40 -9.24
CA TYR A 106 -3.85 10.66 -9.54
C TYR A 106 -3.77 11.56 -8.30
N ALA A 107 -4.89 11.69 -7.59
CA ALA A 107 -4.97 12.45 -6.34
C ALA A 107 -3.99 11.88 -5.28
N GLN A 108 -3.93 10.57 -5.16
CA GLN A 108 -3.12 9.88 -4.17
C GLN A 108 -1.62 10.06 -4.45
N PHE A 109 -1.16 9.89 -5.69
CA PHE A 109 0.23 10.12 -6.08
C PHE A 109 0.60 11.61 -6.05
N GLY A 110 -0.28 12.49 -6.53
CA GLY A 110 -0.08 13.94 -6.53
C GLY A 110 -0.14 14.56 -5.14
N GLY A 111 -0.81 13.90 -4.19
CA GLY A 111 -1.02 14.39 -2.84
C GLY A 111 -2.07 15.49 -2.75
N ALA A 112 -3.12 15.43 -3.59
CA ALA A 112 -4.23 16.37 -3.60
C ALA A 112 -4.96 16.36 -2.24
N ARG A 113 -5.37 17.55 -1.79
CA ARG A 113 -6.00 17.76 -0.47
C ARG A 113 -7.51 18.02 -0.56
N SER A 114 -8.04 18.22 -1.76
CA SER A 114 -9.47 18.47 -1.95
C SER A 114 -9.96 17.97 -3.31
N LEU A 115 -11.26 17.69 -3.41
CA LEU A 115 -11.88 17.32 -4.69
C LEU A 115 -11.78 18.45 -5.73
N ARG A 116 -11.74 19.72 -5.30
CA ARG A 116 -11.54 20.87 -6.20
C ARG A 116 -10.13 20.88 -6.80
N GLU A 117 -9.14 20.56 -6.01
CA GLU A 117 -7.74 20.45 -6.47
C GLU A 117 -7.60 19.32 -7.51
N ILE A 118 -8.27 18.17 -7.29
CA ILE A 118 -8.31 17.08 -8.25
C ILE A 118 -8.95 17.54 -9.56
N GLU A 119 -10.13 18.16 -9.49
CA GLU A 119 -10.85 18.66 -10.66
C GLU A 119 -9.99 19.64 -11.47
N THR A 120 -9.39 20.64 -10.80
CA THR A 120 -8.54 21.65 -11.46
C THR A 120 -7.31 21.01 -12.09
N SER A 121 -6.63 20.11 -11.38
CA SER A 121 -5.45 19.42 -11.89
C SER A 121 -5.78 18.50 -13.07
N LEU A 122 -6.88 17.74 -13.02
CA LEU A 122 -7.29 16.90 -14.13
C LEU A 122 -7.68 17.73 -15.36
N LYS A 123 -8.37 18.87 -15.17
CA LYS A 123 -8.67 19.80 -16.25
C LYS A 123 -7.41 20.37 -16.92
N SER A 124 -6.39 20.74 -16.15
CA SER A 124 -5.11 21.23 -16.71
C SER A 124 -4.34 20.19 -17.52
N HIS A 125 -4.64 18.91 -17.32
CA HIS A 125 -4.03 17.77 -18.04
C HIS A 125 -5.01 17.03 -18.96
N ALA A 126 -6.13 17.64 -19.34
CA ALA A 126 -7.20 17.00 -20.11
C ALA A 126 -6.71 16.25 -21.36
N SER A 127 -5.78 16.85 -22.13
CA SER A 127 -5.20 16.24 -23.32
C SER A 127 -4.39 14.96 -23.06
N LYS A 128 -3.93 14.75 -21.82
CA LYS A 128 -3.15 13.57 -21.45
C LYS A 128 -4.02 12.45 -20.88
N LEU A 129 -5.23 12.78 -20.38
CA LEU A 129 -6.12 11.81 -19.70
C LEU A 129 -6.69 10.76 -20.64
N TYR A 130 -6.95 11.11 -21.90
CA TYR A 130 -7.47 10.18 -22.89
C TYR A 130 -6.58 8.93 -23.03
N HIS A 131 -5.28 9.11 -23.11
CA HIS A 131 -4.32 8.00 -23.22
C HIS A 131 -4.21 7.14 -21.95
N LEU A 132 -4.76 7.62 -20.84
CA LEU A 132 -4.81 6.89 -19.57
C LEU A 132 -6.11 6.08 -19.40
N GLY A 133 -7.08 6.26 -20.32
CA GLY A 133 -8.44 5.76 -20.12
C GLY A 133 -9.22 6.55 -19.05
N GLY A 134 -8.77 7.76 -18.73
CA GLY A 134 -9.40 8.69 -17.79
C GLY A 134 -10.10 9.84 -18.54
N CYS A 135 -10.85 10.62 -17.78
CA CYS A 135 -11.50 11.84 -18.26
C CYS A 135 -11.40 12.96 -17.22
N THR A 136 -11.76 14.17 -17.60
CA THR A 136 -11.97 15.25 -16.64
C THR A 136 -13.22 14.96 -15.81
N VAL A 137 -13.10 15.14 -14.48
CA VAL A 137 -14.16 14.79 -13.55
C VAL A 137 -14.48 16.02 -12.70
N SER A 138 -15.77 16.37 -12.55
CA SER A 138 -16.18 17.46 -11.68
C SER A 138 -16.12 17.05 -10.21
N ARG A 139 -15.99 18.03 -9.32
CA ARG A 139 -16.02 17.82 -7.87
C ARG A 139 -17.29 17.09 -7.42
N SER A 140 -18.45 17.45 -7.95
CA SER A 140 -19.72 16.82 -7.60
C SER A 140 -19.78 15.37 -8.04
N ALA A 141 -19.34 15.06 -9.27
CA ALA A 141 -19.29 13.69 -9.77
C ALA A 141 -18.31 12.82 -8.96
N LEU A 142 -17.13 13.34 -8.57
CA LEU A 142 -16.20 12.62 -7.68
C LEU A 142 -16.82 12.38 -6.30
N SER A 143 -17.50 13.37 -5.73
CA SER A 143 -18.18 13.23 -4.44
C SER A 143 -19.24 12.15 -4.48
N THR A 144 -20.07 12.13 -5.53
CA THR A 144 -21.10 11.11 -5.74
C THR A 144 -20.47 9.73 -5.95
N ALA A 145 -19.43 9.63 -6.77
CA ALA A 145 -18.72 8.38 -7.00
C ALA A 145 -18.11 7.82 -5.69
N ASN A 146 -17.46 8.65 -4.88
CA ASN A 146 -16.92 8.25 -3.58
C ASN A 146 -18.01 7.75 -2.61
N ALA A 147 -19.22 8.32 -2.68
CA ALA A 147 -20.31 7.93 -1.79
C ALA A 147 -21.05 6.66 -2.24
N ARG A 148 -21.16 6.41 -3.55
CA ARG A 148 -22.05 5.37 -4.11
C ARG A 148 -21.35 4.17 -4.72
N ARG A 149 -20.13 4.32 -5.25
CA ARG A 149 -19.39 3.20 -5.88
C ARG A 149 -19.16 2.07 -4.89
N PRO A 150 -19.39 0.82 -5.27
CA PRO A 150 -19.06 -0.32 -4.41
C PRO A 150 -17.56 -0.29 -4.05
N ALA A 151 -17.25 -0.16 -2.76
CA ALA A 151 -15.86 -0.21 -2.27
C ALA A 151 -15.20 -1.57 -2.55
N GLU A 152 -16.03 -2.60 -2.73
CA GLU A 152 -15.66 -3.99 -3.03
C GLU A 152 -14.87 -4.10 -4.34
N VAL A 153 -15.15 -3.28 -5.34
CA VAL A 153 -14.39 -3.25 -6.62
C VAL A 153 -12.92 -2.89 -6.35
N PHE A 154 -12.69 -1.86 -5.53
CA PHE A 154 -11.34 -1.42 -5.20
C PHE A 154 -10.64 -2.40 -4.26
N ALA A 155 -11.39 -3.02 -3.35
CA ALA A 155 -10.89 -4.04 -2.46
C ALA A 155 -10.47 -5.30 -3.22
N GLY A 156 -11.27 -5.74 -4.20
CA GLY A 156 -10.93 -6.85 -5.09
C GLY A 156 -9.68 -6.56 -5.92
N LEU A 157 -9.54 -5.34 -6.44
CA LEU A 157 -8.32 -4.92 -7.15
C LEU A 157 -7.09 -4.94 -6.22
N LEU A 158 -7.23 -4.45 -4.99
CA LEU A 158 -6.16 -4.51 -3.98
C LEU A 158 -5.74 -5.96 -3.73
N SER A 159 -6.71 -6.86 -3.54
CA SER A 159 -6.47 -8.29 -3.33
C SER A 159 -5.72 -8.94 -4.51
N ALA A 160 -6.11 -8.60 -5.73
CA ALA A 160 -5.44 -9.10 -6.94
C ALA A 160 -3.98 -8.62 -7.05
N LEU A 161 -3.71 -7.36 -6.67
CA LEU A 161 -2.35 -6.81 -6.65
C LEU A 161 -1.49 -7.46 -5.55
N MET A 162 -2.06 -7.70 -4.36
CA MET A 162 -1.38 -8.41 -3.27
C MET A 162 -1.03 -9.85 -3.70
N ALA A 163 -1.97 -10.58 -4.29
CA ALA A 163 -1.75 -11.93 -4.79
C ALA A 163 -0.66 -11.99 -5.87
N ARG A 164 -0.63 -11.02 -6.79
CA ARG A 164 0.40 -10.91 -7.82
C ARG A 164 1.81 -10.75 -7.24
N LEU A 165 1.95 -9.93 -6.21
CA LEU A 165 3.23 -9.74 -5.53
C LEU A 165 3.66 -11.00 -4.76
N GLN A 166 2.72 -11.69 -4.10
CA GLN A 166 2.99 -12.93 -3.39
C GLN A 166 3.48 -14.07 -4.30
N ALA A 167 2.94 -14.16 -5.52
CA ALA A 167 3.32 -15.21 -6.49
C ALA A 167 4.83 -15.23 -6.80
N GLY A 168 5.53 -14.09 -6.61
CA GLY A 168 6.99 -13.99 -6.74
C GLY A 168 7.77 -14.59 -5.56
N TYR A 169 7.13 -14.86 -4.41
CA TYR A 169 7.79 -15.33 -3.19
C TYR A 169 7.35 -16.76 -2.85
N ARG A 170 8.17 -17.75 -3.25
CA ARG A 170 7.95 -19.14 -2.84
C ARG A 170 8.64 -19.39 -1.50
N ARG A 171 7.86 -19.43 -0.40
CA ARG A 171 8.34 -19.77 0.94
C ARG A 171 7.54 -20.93 1.52
N LYS A 172 8.19 -21.71 2.41
CA LYS A 172 7.44 -22.68 3.24
C LYS A 172 6.57 -21.91 4.20
N ILE A 173 5.36 -22.37 4.46
CA ILE A 173 4.41 -21.69 5.34
C ILE A 173 4.95 -21.46 6.75
N GLY A 174 5.72 -22.41 7.29
CA GLY A 174 6.35 -22.28 8.61
C GLY A 174 7.36 -21.12 8.71
N ASP A 175 7.93 -20.68 7.58
CA ASP A 175 8.88 -19.56 7.52
C ASP A 175 8.14 -18.21 7.32
N CYS A 176 6.83 -18.24 7.09
CA CYS A 176 6.04 -17.05 6.83
C CYS A 176 5.69 -16.32 8.12
N VAL A 177 6.14 -15.07 8.23
CA VAL A 177 5.78 -14.19 9.35
C VAL A 177 4.63 -13.28 8.96
N ARG A 178 3.64 -13.14 9.83
CA ARG A 178 2.45 -12.32 9.69
C ARG A 178 2.37 -11.34 10.84
N LEU A 179 2.66 -10.08 10.58
CA LEU A 179 2.51 -9.02 11.56
C LEU A 179 1.07 -8.53 11.52
N ILE A 180 0.42 -8.45 12.68
CA ILE A 180 -0.93 -7.87 12.76
C ILE A 180 -0.86 -6.62 13.60
N ASP A 181 -1.40 -5.54 13.05
CA ASP A 181 -1.56 -4.28 13.77
C ASP A 181 -2.65 -3.42 13.12
N SER A 182 -3.08 -2.39 13.82
CA SER A 182 -4.04 -1.41 13.32
C SER A 182 -3.48 0.00 13.38
N THR A 183 -3.99 0.84 12.50
CA THR A 183 -3.64 2.25 12.53
C THR A 183 -4.89 3.10 12.48
N SER A 184 -5.00 4.06 13.42
CA SER A 184 -6.11 5.00 13.45
C SER A 184 -5.86 6.18 12.52
N VAL A 185 -6.92 6.64 11.88
CA VAL A 185 -6.97 7.86 11.08
C VAL A 185 -8.10 8.74 11.61
N GLN A 186 -7.78 10.01 11.82
CA GLN A 186 -8.77 10.99 12.28
C GLN A 186 -9.65 11.40 11.10
N LEU A 187 -10.93 11.52 11.35
CA LEU A 187 -11.94 11.92 10.38
C LEU A 187 -12.56 13.27 10.78
N SER A 188 -13.19 13.92 9.81
CA SER A 188 -14.01 15.11 10.05
C SER A 188 -15.20 14.78 10.95
N GLY A 189 -15.65 15.73 11.76
CA GLY A 189 -16.90 15.62 12.54
C GLY A 189 -18.12 15.28 11.70
N LEU A 190 -18.10 15.56 10.40
CA LEU A 190 -19.15 15.18 9.46
C LEU A 190 -19.27 13.66 9.25
N SER A 191 -18.29 12.88 9.68
CA SER A 191 -18.32 11.40 9.67
C SER A 191 -18.97 10.82 10.94
N GLY A 192 -19.49 11.64 11.85
CA GLY A 192 -20.05 11.22 13.15
C GLY A 192 -21.17 10.20 13.07
N HIS A 193 -21.92 10.17 11.99
CA HIS A 193 -23.03 9.22 11.79
C HIS A 193 -22.56 7.74 11.70
N TRP A 194 -21.27 7.46 11.49
CA TRP A 194 -20.74 6.09 11.41
C TRP A 194 -19.43 5.88 12.18
N ALA A 195 -18.64 6.94 12.40
CA ALA A 195 -17.26 6.84 12.85
C ALA A 195 -17.02 7.57 14.20
N THR A 196 -18.06 7.75 15.02
CA THR A 196 -17.91 8.35 16.35
C THR A 196 -17.02 7.48 17.24
N PHE A 197 -15.96 8.07 17.78
CA PHE A 197 -15.07 7.43 18.75
C PHE A 197 -15.38 7.87 20.19
N SER A 198 -15.48 9.18 20.39
CA SER A 198 -15.87 9.82 21.66
C SER A 198 -16.55 11.16 21.36
N ALA A 199 -17.00 11.87 22.37
CA ALA A 199 -17.67 13.17 22.19
C ALA A 199 -16.83 14.10 21.31
N GLY A 200 -17.32 14.42 20.12
CA GLY A 200 -16.67 15.32 19.16
C GLY A 200 -15.48 14.75 18.37
N VAL A 201 -15.08 13.50 18.61
CA VAL A 201 -13.94 12.86 17.92
C VAL A 201 -14.46 11.76 17.00
N CYS A 202 -14.12 11.86 15.70
CA CYS A 202 -14.43 10.86 14.70
C CYS A 202 -13.15 10.22 14.16
N GLY A 203 -13.18 8.92 13.94
CA GLY A 203 -12.04 8.19 13.42
C GLY A 203 -12.38 6.83 12.85
N ALA A 204 -11.51 6.33 12.01
CA ALA A 204 -11.52 4.95 11.50
C ALA A 204 -10.19 4.26 11.81
N LYS A 205 -10.22 2.94 11.85
CA LYS A 205 -9.02 2.09 11.94
C LYS A 205 -8.86 1.28 10.66
N ALA A 206 -7.64 1.20 10.19
CA ALA A 206 -7.23 0.23 9.17
C ALA A 206 -6.46 -0.90 9.89
N HIS A 207 -7.04 -2.08 9.89
CA HIS A 207 -6.44 -3.31 10.43
C HIS A 207 -5.75 -4.05 9.29
N ILE A 208 -4.49 -4.43 9.48
CA ILE A 208 -3.66 -4.99 8.42
C ILE A 208 -2.95 -6.24 8.92
N ILE A 209 -2.92 -7.26 8.06
CA ILE A 209 -1.92 -8.33 8.13
C ILE A 209 -0.81 -7.95 7.16
N TYR A 210 0.43 -7.94 7.64
CA TYR A 210 1.59 -7.49 6.89
C TYR A 210 2.67 -8.58 6.84
N ASP A 211 3.26 -8.79 5.67
CA ASP A 211 4.42 -9.66 5.48
C ASP A 211 5.69 -8.81 5.51
N PRO A 212 6.51 -8.90 6.57
CA PRO A 212 7.72 -8.08 6.69
C PRO A 212 8.85 -8.49 5.74
N ASP A 213 8.85 -9.72 5.23
CA ASP A 213 9.88 -10.21 4.31
C ASP A 213 9.57 -9.82 2.87
N ALA A 214 8.29 -9.80 2.50
CA ALA A 214 7.85 -9.30 1.21
C ALA A 214 7.60 -7.78 1.23
N ASP A 215 7.65 -7.15 2.41
CA ASP A 215 7.37 -5.72 2.63
C ASP A 215 6.02 -5.30 1.99
N GLN A 216 4.96 -6.06 2.29
CA GLN A 216 3.63 -5.82 1.69
C GLN A 216 2.48 -6.17 2.63
N PRO A 217 1.34 -5.43 2.53
CA PRO A 217 0.11 -5.84 3.18
C PRO A 217 -0.46 -7.09 2.50
N LEU A 218 -1.10 -7.96 3.29
CA LEU A 218 -1.76 -9.18 2.83
C LEU A 218 -3.27 -9.12 3.06
N TYR A 219 -3.72 -8.25 3.93
CA TYR A 219 -5.12 -8.10 4.31
C TYR A 219 -5.39 -6.67 4.76
N LEU A 220 -6.58 -6.17 4.47
CA LEU A 220 -7.09 -4.89 4.94
C LEU A 220 -8.53 -5.02 5.42
N MET A 221 -8.81 -4.53 6.63
CA MET A 221 -10.17 -4.26 7.11
C MET A 221 -10.24 -2.84 7.64
N VAL A 222 -11.31 -2.12 7.30
CA VAL A 222 -11.57 -0.76 7.81
C VAL A 222 -12.77 -0.78 8.72
N THR A 223 -12.60 -0.28 9.95
CA THR A 223 -13.66 -0.20 10.97
C THR A 223 -13.74 1.21 11.56
N PRO A 224 -14.85 1.60 12.21
CA PRO A 224 -14.85 2.74 13.10
C PRO A 224 -13.80 2.58 14.23
N SER A 225 -13.26 3.69 14.72
CA SER A 225 -12.20 3.65 15.75
C SER A 225 -12.63 3.07 17.10
N ASN A 226 -13.93 3.00 17.38
CA ASN A 226 -14.48 2.39 18.60
C ASN A 226 -14.48 0.85 18.57
N VAL A 227 -14.23 0.23 17.42
CA VAL A 227 -14.10 -1.23 17.31
C VAL A 227 -12.74 -1.66 17.89
N ASN A 228 -12.76 -2.61 18.81
CA ASN A 228 -11.54 -3.17 19.39
C ASN A 228 -10.74 -3.97 18.37
N ASP A 229 -9.42 -3.89 18.43
CA ASP A 229 -8.53 -4.57 17.48
C ASP A 229 -8.73 -6.08 17.46
N ILE A 230 -8.97 -6.69 18.63
CA ILE A 230 -9.26 -8.12 18.73
C ILE A 230 -10.58 -8.52 18.07
N THR A 231 -11.58 -7.63 18.04
CA THR A 231 -12.85 -7.90 17.34
C THR A 231 -12.62 -8.01 15.84
N ALA A 232 -11.82 -7.10 15.29
CA ALA A 232 -11.43 -7.17 13.89
C ALA A 232 -10.54 -8.40 13.59
N ALA A 233 -9.60 -8.74 14.49
CA ALA A 233 -8.71 -9.89 14.31
C ALA A 233 -9.44 -11.22 14.24
N LYS A 234 -10.54 -11.39 14.97
CA LYS A 234 -11.38 -12.61 14.91
C LYS A 234 -12.07 -12.84 13.57
N GLU A 235 -12.20 -11.78 12.77
CA GLU A 235 -12.77 -11.85 11.41
C GLU A 235 -11.68 -12.00 10.33
N MET A 236 -10.40 -11.84 10.68
CA MET A 236 -9.29 -12.00 9.73
C MET A 236 -9.07 -13.47 9.39
N PRO A 237 -8.69 -13.77 8.13
CA PRO A 237 -8.36 -15.15 7.75
C PRO A 237 -7.08 -15.60 8.47
N ILE A 238 -7.11 -16.82 9.01
CA ILE A 238 -5.95 -17.47 9.61
C ILE A 238 -5.28 -18.34 8.54
N GLU A 239 -4.00 -18.09 8.29
CA GLU A 239 -3.15 -18.90 7.43
C GLU A 239 -2.46 -19.97 8.31
N ALA A 240 -2.97 -21.18 8.23
CA ALA A 240 -2.53 -22.28 9.09
C ALA A 240 -1.02 -22.54 8.94
N GLY A 241 -0.32 -22.72 10.06
CA GLY A 241 1.11 -22.98 10.12
C GLY A 241 2.02 -21.75 10.03
N ALA A 242 1.48 -20.55 9.80
CA ALA A 242 2.27 -19.31 9.77
C ALA A 242 2.63 -18.79 11.19
N THR A 243 3.64 -17.95 11.27
CA THR A 243 4.00 -17.24 12.52
C THR A 243 3.27 -15.93 12.62
N TYR A 244 2.44 -15.75 13.64
CA TYR A 244 1.72 -14.52 13.92
C TYR A 244 2.39 -13.69 15.02
N VAL A 245 2.71 -12.44 14.73
CA VAL A 245 3.32 -11.50 15.68
C VAL A 245 2.42 -10.27 15.84
N PHE A 246 2.03 -9.97 17.08
CA PHE A 246 1.12 -8.87 17.40
C PHE A 246 1.35 -8.31 18.79
N ASP A 247 0.72 -7.19 19.10
CA ASP A 247 0.86 -6.49 20.37
C ASP A 247 -0.25 -6.85 21.39
N LEU A 248 -0.31 -6.09 22.50
CA LEU A 248 -1.31 -6.27 23.56
C LEU A 248 -2.74 -5.86 23.16
N GLY A 249 -2.94 -5.16 22.05
CA GLY A 249 -4.27 -4.86 21.49
C GLY A 249 -5.05 -6.11 21.12
N TYR A 250 -4.34 -7.20 20.85
CA TYR A 250 -4.87 -8.51 20.43
C TYR A 250 -4.87 -9.55 21.55
N TYR A 251 -5.02 -9.09 22.80
CA TYR A 251 -4.96 -9.94 23.99
C TYR A 251 -6.27 -10.69 24.23
N ASP A 252 -6.42 -11.89 23.63
CA ASP A 252 -7.60 -12.76 23.79
C ASP A 252 -7.17 -14.23 23.70
N TYR A 253 -7.34 -14.96 24.79
CA TYR A 253 -6.93 -16.37 24.85
C TYR A 253 -7.77 -17.30 23.96
N GLY A 254 -9.01 -16.92 23.64
CA GLY A 254 -9.85 -17.68 22.70
C GLY A 254 -9.30 -17.61 21.30
N TRP A 255 -8.94 -16.40 20.86
CA TRP A 255 -8.32 -16.21 19.56
C TRP A 255 -6.92 -16.83 19.49
N TRP A 256 -6.12 -16.75 20.56
CA TRP A 256 -4.81 -17.44 20.62
C TRP A 256 -4.97 -18.95 20.48
N ALA A 257 -5.98 -19.53 21.17
CA ALA A 257 -6.28 -20.94 21.04
C ALA A 257 -6.68 -21.33 19.60
N SER A 258 -7.42 -20.49 18.89
CA SER A 258 -7.74 -20.73 17.46
C SER A 258 -6.49 -20.70 16.58
N LEU A 259 -5.54 -19.80 16.83
CA LEU A 259 -4.26 -19.78 16.13
C LEU A 259 -3.43 -21.05 16.44
N ASP A 260 -3.38 -21.45 17.70
CA ASP A 260 -2.66 -22.66 18.15
C ASP A 260 -3.26 -23.93 17.51
N GLN A 261 -4.59 -24.03 17.48
CA GLN A 261 -5.32 -25.15 16.80
C GLN A 261 -5.07 -25.19 15.31
N ALA A 262 -4.85 -24.04 14.66
CA ALA A 262 -4.48 -23.96 13.26
C ALA A 262 -2.98 -24.25 13.02
N GLY A 263 -2.24 -24.65 14.06
CA GLY A 263 -0.80 -24.94 13.98
C GLY A 263 0.07 -23.69 13.79
N CYS A 264 -0.47 -22.51 14.08
CA CYS A 264 0.28 -21.26 13.96
C CYS A 264 1.22 -21.06 15.14
N ARG A 265 2.42 -20.50 14.86
CA ARG A 265 3.29 -19.98 15.91
C ARG A 265 2.79 -18.61 16.35
N ILE A 266 2.70 -18.39 17.63
CA ILE A 266 2.24 -17.12 18.22
C ILE A 266 3.41 -16.45 18.92
N VAL A 267 3.63 -15.16 18.63
CA VAL A 267 4.61 -14.32 19.34
C VAL A 267 3.96 -13.00 19.70
N THR A 268 3.76 -12.78 21.00
CA THR A 268 3.11 -11.57 21.52
C THR A 268 3.65 -11.23 22.91
N ARG A 269 2.98 -10.33 23.65
CA ARG A 269 3.35 -9.98 25.01
C ARG A 269 2.32 -10.45 26.03
N LEU A 270 2.79 -10.77 27.23
CA LEU A 270 1.92 -10.88 28.39
C LEU A 270 1.81 -9.53 29.11
N LYS A 271 0.64 -9.26 29.66
CA LYS A 271 0.47 -8.13 30.59
C LYS A 271 1.32 -8.34 31.84
N VAL A 272 1.77 -7.26 32.47
CA VAL A 272 2.65 -7.32 33.65
C VAL A 272 2.06 -8.22 34.74
N ASN A 273 0.76 -8.10 34.97
CA ASN A 273 0.06 -8.82 36.05
C ASN A 273 -0.51 -10.19 35.61
N THR A 274 -0.18 -10.69 34.41
CA THR A 274 -0.66 -12.00 33.96
C THR A 274 0.00 -13.09 34.83
N PRO A 275 -0.77 -13.89 35.61
CA PRO A 275 -0.23 -15.03 36.31
C PRO A 275 0.34 -16.05 35.34
N PHE A 276 1.46 -16.66 35.69
CA PHE A 276 2.12 -17.69 34.89
C PHE A 276 2.64 -18.78 35.81
N LYS A 277 2.08 -20.00 35.69
CA LYS A 277 2.52 -21.14 36.50
C LYS A 277 3.72 -21.79 35.82
N VAL A 278 4.91 -21.50 36.33
CA VAL A 278 6.17 -22.05 35.81
C VAL A 278 6.24 -23.55 36.06
N VAL A 279 6.63 -24.30 35.05
CA VAL A 279 6.92 -25.76 35.12
C VAL A 279 8.42 -25.98 35.05
N GLU A 280 9.10 -25.27 34.12
CA GLU A 280 10.51 -25.44 33.85
C GLU A 280 11.15 -24.07 33.61
N VAL A 281 12.38 -23.91 34.04
CA VAL A 281 13.23 -22.75 33.74
C VAL A 281 14.41 -23.22 32.88
N ARG A 282 14.59 -22.63 31.75
CA ARG A 282 15.65 -22.94 30.78
C ARG A 282 16.87 -22.08 31.08
N SER A 283 18.05 -22.60 30.80
CA SER A 283 19.30 -21.85 30.89
C SER A 283 19.33 -20.71 29.86
N VAL A 284 19.83 -19.57 30.27
CA VAL A 284 19.99 -18.38 29.46
C VAL A 284 21.46 -17.98 29.44
N ALA A 285 21.98 -17.57 28.30
CA ALA A 285 23.36 -17.13 28.17
C ALA A 285 23.61 -15.87 29.00
N SER A 286 24.67 -15.88 29.80
CA SER A 286 25.08 -14.71 30.57
C SER A 286 25.42 -13.54 29.67
N GLY A 287 24.98 -12.32 30.04
CA GLY A 287 25.25 -11.11 29.25
C GLY A 287 24.32 -10.88 28.04
N SER A 288 23.34 -11.77 27.81
CA SER A 288 22.32 -11.56 26.79
C SER A 288 21.23 -10.57 27.25
N SER A 289 20.47 -10.00 26.31
CA SER A 289 19.29 -9.19 26.65
C SER A 289 18.14 -10.01 27.26
N ILE A 290 18.26 -11.34 27.26
CA ILE A 290 17.26 -12.27 27.79
C ILE A 290 17.53 -12.49 29.28
N LEU A 291 16.57 -12.14 30.12
CA LEU A 291 16.67 -12.30 31.58
C LEU A 291 16.21 -13.69 32.06
N SER A 292 15.21 -14.24 31.39
CA SER A 292 14.71 -15.58 31.77
C SER A 292 13.91 -16.18 30.61
N ASP A 293 13.95 -17.51 30.55
CA ASP A 293 13.22 -18.35 29.62
C ASP A 293 12.50 -19.43 30.41
N ARG A 294 11.18 -19.44 30.38
CA ARG A 294 10.36 -20.30 31.25
C ARG A 294 9.23 -20.92 30.49
N THR A 295 9.01 -22.21 30.68
CA THR A 295 7.80 -22.90 30.21
C THR A 295 6.82 -23.05 31.36
N GLY A 296 5.53 -23.06 31.03
CA GLY A 296 4.49 -23.15 32.03
C GLY A 296 3.09 -23.01 31.46
N TYR A 297 2.16 -22.73 32.36
CA TYR A 297 0.74 -22.60 32.01
C TYR A 297 0.20 -21.21 32.31
N LEU A 298 -0.67 -20.74 31.47
CA LEU A 298 -1.54 -19.59 31.73
C LEU A 298 -2.59 -19.94 32.79
N PRO A 299 -3.28 -18.96 33.41
CA PRO A 299 -4.30 -19.22 34.41
C PRO A 299 -5.39 -20.16 33.87
N LYS A 300 -5.79 -21.17 34.65
CA LYS A 300 -6.85 -22.11 34.26
C LYS A 300 -8.20 -21.43 34.04
N ARG A 301 -8.44 -20.30 34.69
CA ARG A 301 -9.69 -19.53 34.61
C ARG A 301 -9.37 -18.05 34.38
N LEU A 302 -10.18 -17.41 33.54
CA LEU A 302 -10.12 -15.97 33.26
C LEU A 302 -10.98 -15.18 34.26
N ALA A 303 -12.06 -15.82 34.75
CA ALA A 303 -12.96 -15.35 35.79
C ALA A 303 -13.54 -16.58 36.49
N ALA A 304 -14.28 -16.40 37.58
CA ALA A 304 -14.82 -17.51 38.38
C ALA A 304 -15.56 -18.59 37.57
N SER A 305 -16.27 -18.20 36.51
CA SER A 305 -17.09 -19.09 35.65
C SER A 305 -16.45 -19.41 34.30
N ARG A 306 -15.33 -18.78 33.91
CA ARG A 306 -14.81 -18.84 32.54
C ARG A 306 -13.48 -19.59 32.48
N LYS A 307 -13.49 -20.79 31.88
CA LYS A 307 -12.26 -21.54 31.60
C LYS A 307 -11.39 -20.80 30.59
N ASN A 308 -10.07 -20.89 30.75
CA ASN A 308 -9.12 -20.43 29.74
C ASN A 308 -9.02 -21.50 28.64
N PRO A 309 -9.37 -21.16 27.36
CA PRO A 309 -9.25 -22.11 26.26
C PRO A 309 -7.78 -22.40 25.89
N MET A 310 -6.83 -21.50 26.19
CA MET A 310 -5.39 -21.69 25.97
C MET A 310 -4.81 -22.47 27.17
N SER A 311 -4.99 -23.79 27.15
CA SER A 311 -4.62 -24.69 28.27
C SER A 311 -3.30 -25.44 28.05
N ASN A 312 -2.73 -25.35 26.84
CA ASN A 312 -1.48 -26.01 26.47
C ASN A 312 -0.28 -25.42 27.22
N LEU A 313 0.82 -26.21 27.26
CA LEU A 313 2.11 -25.71 27.75
C LEU A 313 2.57 -24.60 26.78
N VAL A 314 3.00 -23.48 27.37
CA VAL A 314 3.43 -22.29 26.65
C VAL A 314 4.72 -21.75 27.26
N ARG A 315 5.30 -20.73 26.64
CA ARG A 315 6.61 -20.21 27.03
C ARG A 315 6.55 -18.72 27.26
N GLU A 316 7.21 -18.26 28.31
CA GLU A 316 7.43 -16.87 28.64
C GLU A 316 8.94 -16.56 28.59
N ILE A 317 9.31 -15.59 27.77
CA ILE A 317 10.67 -15.08 27.67
C ILE A 317 10.68 -13.64 28.16
N ARG A 318 11.54 -13.31 29.12
CA ARG A 318 11.73 -11.95 29.64
C ARG A 318 12.95 -11.33 28.98
N VAL A 319 12.75 -10.21 28.33
CA VAL A 319 13.78 -9.50 27.56
C VAL A 319 13.89 -8.06 28.05
N VAL A 320 15.10 -7.55 28.20
CA VAL A 320 15.36 -6.13 28.39
C VAL A 320 15.62 -5.49 27.04
N ILE A 321 14.84 -4.46 26.68
CA ILE A 321 15.07 -3.67 25.48
C ILE A 321 16.01 -2.50 25.73
N GLU A 322 16.51 -1.86 24.67
CA GLU A 322 17.51 -0.78 24.72
C GLU A 322 17.13 0.38 25.66
N THR A 323 15.83 0.60 25.90
CA THR A 323 15.32 1.61 26.85
C THR A 323 15.39 1.19 28.31
N GLY A 324 15.94 0.00 28.63
CA GLY A 324 15.95 -0.59 29.98
C GLY A 324 14.61 -1.21 30.42
N LYS A 325 13.57 -1.12 29.62
CA LYS A 325 12.27 -1.71 29.92
C LYS A 325 12.28 -3.22 29.73
N MET A 326 11.71 -3.95 30.70
CA MET A 326 11.52 -5.40 30.59
C MET A 326 10.21 -5.70 29.87
N LEU A 327 10.27 -6.59 28.88
CA LEU A 327 9.13 -7.16 28.18
C LEU A 327 8.95 -8.63 28.57
N ARG A 328 7.70 -9.06 28.69
CA ARG A 328 7.29 -10.45 28.86
C ARG A 328 6.74 -10.95 27.53
N ILE A 329 7.55 -11.66 26.75
CA ILE A 329 7.16 -12.23 25.45
C ILE A 329 6.54 -13.59 25.71
N PHE A 330 5.42 -13.84 25.05
CA PHE A 330 4.66 -15.10 25.03
C PHE A 330 4.82 -15.79 23.69
N THR A 331 4.97 -17.10 23.73
CA THR A 331 4.90 -17.96 22.54
C THR A 331 4.38 -19.34 22.89
N ASN A 332 3.75 -20.02 21.94
CA ASN A 332 3.43 -21.44 21.97
C ASN A 332 4.55 -22.33 21.40
N ASP A 333 5.62 -21.72 20.85
CA ASP A 333 6.79 -22.46 20.37
C ASP A 333 7.71 -22.81 21.55
N LEU A 334 7.81 -24.13 21.79
CA LEU A 334 8.65 -24.68 22.86
C LEU A 334 10.07 -25.03 22.37
N THR A 335 10.38 -24.94 21.08
CA THR A 335 11.60 -25.47 20.48
C THR A 335 12.59 -24.40 20.04
N ALA A 336 12.11 -23.30 19.45
CA ALA A 336 12.96 -22.21 18.99
C ALA A 336 13.83 -21.62 20.10
N SER A 337 14.96 -21.01 19.76
CA SER A 337 15.80 -20.31 20.73
C SER A 337 15.07 -19.09 21.31
N ALA A 338 15.39 -18.71 22.56
CA ALA A 338 14.82 -17.52 23.18
C ALA A 338 15.16 -16.25 22.40
N GLN A 339 16.35 -16.22 21.79
CA GLN A 339 16.79 -15.10 20.95
C GLN A 339 15.93 -15.01 19.67
N GLU A 340 15.66 -16.12 18.98
CA GLU A 340 14.80 -16.16 17.80
C GLU A 340 13.40 -15.59 18.09
N ILE A 341 12.79 -15.99 19.20
CA ILE A 341 11.48 -15.47 19.61
C ILE A 341 11.53 -13.98 19.94
N ALA A 342 12.59 -13.51 20.59
CA ALA A 342 12.79 -12.08 20.86
C ALA A 342 12.96 -11.27 19.58
N ASP A 343 13.72 -11.80 18.60
CA ASP A 343 13.93 -11.17 17.30
C ASP A 343 12.66 -11.15 16.46
N LEU A 344 11.86 -12.22 16.47
CA LEU A 344 10.53 -12.24 15.86
C LEU A 344 9.63 -11.15 16.45
N TYR A 345 9.62 -10.98 17.78
CA TYR A 345 8.85 -9.90 18.38
C TYR A 345 9.37 -8.50 17.99
N LYS A 346 10.68 -8.33 17.89
CA LYS A 346 11.30 -7.08 17.42
C LYS A 346 10.86 -6.74 15.98
N ARG A 347 10.68 -7.73 15.11
CA ARG A 347 10.17 -7.55 13.74
C ARG A 347 8.80 -6.90 13.67
N ARG A 348 7.98 -6.95 14.73
CA ARG A 348 6.69 -6.26 14.80
C ARG A 348 6.81 -4.77 14.47
N TRP A 349 7.96 -4.16 14.77
CA TRP A 349 8.20 -2.76 14.43
C TRP A 349 8.11 -2.44 12.93
N ALA A 350 8.27 -3.42 12.05
CA ALA A 350 8.20 -3.21 10.61
C ALA A 350 6.81 -2.74 10.15
N ILE A 351 5.72 -3.23 10.77
CA ILE A 351 4.36 -2.76 10.43
C ILE A 351 4.12 -1.31 10.88
N GLU A 352 4.74 -0.87 11.98
CA GLU A 352 4.66 0.54 12.41
C GLU A 352 5.40 1.47 11.44
N LEU A 353 6.55 1.02 10.91
CA LEU A 353 7.27 1.74 9.85
C LEU A 353 6.46 1.81 8.57
N PHE A 354 5.81 0.72 8.19
CA PHE A 354 4.88 0.68 7.05
C PHE A 354 3.73 1.69 7.25
N PHE A 355 3.06 1.71 8.40
CA PHE A 355 2.01 2.69 8.68
C PHE A 355 2.51 4.13 8.65
N ARG A 356 3.70 4.38 9.19
CA ARG A 356 4.34 5.70 9.12
C ARG A 356 4.56 6.11 7.67
N TRP A 357 5.10 5.20 6.86
CA TRP A 357 5.33 5.45 5.44
C TRP A 357 4.03 5.75 4.70
N VAL A 358 2.99 4.93 4.89
CA VAL A 358 1.67 5.09 4.27
C VAL A 358 1.05 6.44 4.67
N LYS A 359 1.04 6.78 5.95
CA LYS A 359 0.48 8.06 6.44
C LYS A 359 1.24 9.28 5.91
N GLN A 360 2.57 9.24 5.90
CA GLN A 360 3.39 10.38 5.52
C GLN A 360 3.51 10.54 4.00
N THR A 361 3.73 9.45 3.28
CA THR A 361 4.01 9.48 1.84
C THR A 361 2.72 9.57 1.04
N LEU A 362 1.72 8.80 1.40
CA LEU A 362 0.43 8.80 0.74
C LEU A 362 -0.57 9.79 1.36
N LYS A 363 -0.15 10.54 2.40
CA LYS A 363 -0.93 11.62 3.02
C LYS A 363 -2.38 11.25 3.35
N ILE A 364 -2.62 10.04 3.90
CA ILE A 364 -3.96 9.61 4.36
C ILE A 364 -4.41 10.44 5.60
N ALA A 365 -3.97 11.66 5.71
CA ALA A 365 -4.38 12.58 6.78
C ALA A 365 -5.61 13.42 6.42
N HIS A 366 -5.94 13.52 5.12
CA HIS A 366 -7.09 14.28 4.64
C HIS A 366 -7.99 13.38 3.81
N PHE A 367 -9.20 13.16 4.32
CA PHE A 367 -10.21 12.41 3.59
C PHE A 367 -11.02 13.35 2.68
N LEU A 368 -11.19 12.91 1.44
CA LEU A 368 -11.88 13.65 0.38
C LEU A 368 -13.40 13.49 0.46
N GLY A 369 -13.87 12.54 1.27
CA GLY A 369 -15.28 12.28 1.55
C GLY A 369 -15.50 11.91 3.01
N THR A 370 -16.74 12.04 3.49
CA THR A 370 -17.12 11.84 4.89
C THR A 370 -17.91 10.56 5.14
N SER A 371 -18.47 9.96 4.08
CA SER A 371 -19.18 8.67 4.20
C SER A 371 -18.22 7.52 4.47
N GLU A 372 -18.71 6.46 5.12
CA GLU A 372 -17.95 5.23 5.35
C GLU A 372 -17.37 4.68 4.05
N ASN A 373 -18.18 4.62 3.01
CA ASN A 373 -17.77 4.13 1.70
C ASN A 373 -16.62 4.95 1.09
N ALA A 374 -16.69 6.29 1.16
CA ALA A 374 -15.63 7.18 0.66
C ALA A 374 -14.30 6.96 1.40
N VAL A 375 -14.36 6.79 2.72
CA VAL A 375 -13.17 6.53 3.55
C VAL A 375 -12.57 5.17 3.22
N ARG A 376 -13.40 4.13 3.07
CA ARG A 376 -12.97 2.78 2.66
C ARG A 376 -12.29 2.80 1.30
N ILE A 377 -12.90 3.45 0.31
CA ILE A 377 -12.33 3.61 -1.03
C ILE A 377 -10.96 4.32 -0.95
N GLN A 378 -10.88 5.43 -0.23
CA GLN A 378 -9.64 6.21 -0.17
C GLN A 378 -8.50 5.44 0.51
N ILE A 379 -8.75 4.72 1.60
CA ILE A 379 -7.74 3.87 2.26
C ILE A 379 -7.29 2.75 1.32
N THR A 380 -8.24 2.10 0.65
CA THR A 380 -7.95 1.02 -0.31
C THR A 380 -7.10 1.54 -1.48
N ILE A 381 -7.46 2.68 -2.06
CA ILE A 381 -6.70 3.31 -3.16
C ILE A 381 -5.29 3.72 -2.71
N ALA A 382 -5.13 4.16 -1.48
CA ALA A 382 -3.81 4.47 -0.95
C ALA A 382 -2.92 3.22 -0.87
N LEU A 383 -3.46 2.07 -0.47
CA LEU A 383 -2.72 0.81 -0.50
C LEU A 383 -2.47 0.31 -1.93
N ILE A 384 -3.42 0.47 -2.84
CA ILE A 384 -3.20 0.20 -4.27
C ILE A 384 -2.03 1.06 -4.78
N ALA A 385 -2.01 2.36 -4.48
CA ALA A 385 -0.92 3.26 -4.86
C ALA A 385 0.42 2.81 -4.27
N PHE A 386 0.45 2.35 -3.01
CA PHE A 386 1.63 1.74 -2.40
C PHE A 386 2.14 0.56 -3.22
N LEU A 387 1.27 -0.40 -3.54
CA LEU A 387 1.65 -1.60 -4.30
C LEU A 387 2.11 -1.26 -5.72
N LEU A 388 1.47 -0.29 -6.39
CA LEU A 388 1.89 0.17 -7.72
C LEU A 388 3.28 0.82 -7.69
N LEU A 389 3.58 1.64 -6.67
CA LEU A 389 4.92 2.19 -6.48
C LEU A 389 5.94 1.09 -6.23
N ARG A 390 5.59 0.08 -5.43
CA ARG A 390 6.46 -1.06 -5.14
C ARG A 390 6.75 -1.86 -6.40
N LEU A 391 5.72 -2.25 -7.15
CA LEU A 391 5.87 -2.96 -8.43
C LEU A 391 6.73 -2.19 -9.43
N ALA A 392 6.50 -0.87 -9.53
CA ALA A 392 7.28 -0.02 -10.41
C ALA A 392 8.74 0.12 -9.96
N HIS A 393 9.00 0.24 -8.66
CA HIS A 393 10.34 0.31 -8.10
C HIS A 393 11.11 -1.01 -8.34
N ASP A 394 10.49 -2.15 -8.04
CA ASP A 394 11.11 -3.47 -8.22
C ASP A 394 11.44 -3.76 -9.69
N ALA A 395 10.59 -3.29 -10.61
CA ALA A 395 10.82 -3.42 -12.06
C ALA A 395 12.03 -2.62 -12.57
N THR A 396 12.46 -1.56 -11.86
CA THR A 396 13.59 -0.72 -12.32
C THR A 396 14.94 -1.32 -12.01
N LYS A 397 15.03 -2.25 -11.04
CA LYS A 397 16.28 -2.84 -10.53
C LYS A 397 17.32 -1.80 -10.06
N ILE A 398 16.92 -0.57 -9.82
CA ILE A 398 17.80 0.52 -9.39
C ILE A 398 17.68 0.68 -7.87
N VAL A 399 18.82 0.73 -7.20
CA VAL A 399 18.88 0.88 -5.73
C VAL A 399 18.61 2.33 -5.36
N THR A 400 17.34 2.63 -5.06
CA THR A 400 16.91 3.91 -4.48
C THR A 400 16.05 3.65 -3.25
N SER A 401 16.01 4.59 -2.31
CA SER A 401 15.08 4.42 -1.19
C SER A 401 13.64 4.57 -1.67
N PRO A 402 12.68 3.76 -1.17
CA PRO A 402 11.27 3.83 -1.56
C PRO A 402 10.67 5.23 -1.40
N LEU A 403 11.13 5.98 -0.40
CA LEU A 403 10.70 7.35 -0.15
C LEU A 403 11.20 8.32 -1.22
N ALA A 404 12.48 8.21 -1.62
CA ALA A 404 13.06 9.03 -2.69
C ALA A 404 12.36 8.73 -4.01
N PHE A 405 12.11 7.45 -4.31
CA PHE A 405 11.35 7.02 -5.48
C PHE A 405 9.94 7.62 -5.51
N ALA A 406 9.17 7.51 -4.43
CA ALA A 406 7.82 8.07 -4.34
C ALA A 406 7.81 9.60 -4.54
N ARG A 407 8.81 10.32 -4.00
CA ARG A 407 8.96 11.78 -4.21
C ARG A 407 9.24 12.10 -5.67
N LEU A 408 10.13 11.34 -6.31
CA LEU A 408 10.48 11.51 -7.72
C LEU A 408 9.27 11.29 -8.63
N ILE A 409 8.50 10.23 -8.39
CA ILE A 409 7.26 9.95 -9.10
C ILE A 409 6.26 11.11 -8.94
N ARG A 410 6.06 11.59 -7.71
CA ARG A 410 5.12 12.70 -7.43
C ARG A 410 5.43 13.95 -8.23
N THR A 411 6.68 14.37 -8.28
CA THR A 411 7.09 15.59 -8.99
C THR A 411 7.03 15.46 -10.52
N ASN A 412 7.09 14.23 -11.03
CA ASN A 412 7.15 13.95 -12.46
C ASN A 412 5.92 13.23 -13.03
N LEU A 413 4.84 13.10 -12.25
CA LEU A 413 3.70 12.22 -12.53
C LEU A 413 3.13 12.38 -13.94
N MET A 414 3.00 13.62 -14.44
CA MET A 414 2.47 13.95 -15.76
C MET A 414 3.55 14.30 -16.80
N HIS A 415 4.82 14.07 -16.48
CA HIS A 415 5.91 14.27 -17.42
C HIS A 415 6.04 13.07 -18.39
N ARG A 416 6.38 13.35 -19.64
CA ARG A 416 6.69 12.34 -20.67
C ARG A 416 8.12 11.85 -20.51
N ARG A 417 8.32 10.94 -19.54
CA ARG A 417 9.60 10.27 -19.28
C ARG A 417 9.33 8.86 -18.83
N SER A 418 10.25 7.96 -19.11
CA SER A 418 10.22 6.63 -18.49
C SER A 418 10.66 6.72 -17.03
N ILE A 419 10.20 5.81 -16.18
CA ILE A 419 10.62 5.73 -14.78
C ILE A 419 12.13 5.48 -14.70
N THR A 420 12.69 4.67 -15.62
CA THR A 420 14.11 4.39 -15.70
C THR A 420 14.94 5.66 -15.98
N GLU A 421 14.49 6.49 -16.91
CA GLU A 421 15.15 7.77 -17.19
C GLU A 421 15.12 8.76 -16.01
N LEU A 422 14.06 8.74 -15.21
CA LEU A 422 13.97 9.57 -14.02
C LEU A 422 15.01 9.18 -12.96
N LEU A 423 15.40 7.91 -12.91
CA LEU A 423 16.34 7.38 -11.94
C LEU A 423 17.79 7.47 -12.41
N GLN A 424 18.03 7.77 -13.67
CA GLN A 424 19.37 7.98 -14.22
C GLN A 424 19.88 9.38 -13.84
N PRO A 425 21.17 9.57 -13.62
CA PRO A 425 21.74 10.90 -13.45
C PRO A 425 21.45 11.75 -14.70
N PRO A 426 21.26 13.06 -14.56
CA PRO A 426 21.02 13.92 -15.71
C PRO A 426 22.16 13.75 -16.72
N PRO A 427 21.86 13.73 -18.04
CA PRO A 427 22.90 13.62 -19.04
C PRO A 427 23.90 14.77 -18.85
N LYS A 428 25.19 14.47 -18.95
CA LYS A 428 26.22 15.51 -18.89
C LYS A 428 25.84 16.61 -19.89
N PRO A 429 25.89 17.88 -19.49
CA PRO A 429 25.60 18.97 -20.41
C PRO A 429 26.47 18.78 -21.65
N LYS A 430 25.83 18.79 -22.82
CA LYS A 430 26.60 18.77 -24.08
C LYS A 430 27.56 19.96 -24.04
N PRO A 431 28.83 19.79 -24.45
CA PRO A 431 29.74 20.92 -24.56
C PRO A 431 29.00 22.02 -25.34
N GLN A 432 28.87 23.17 -24.75
CA GLN A 432 28.26 24.30 -25.43
C GLN A 432 29.04 24.48 -26.72
N GLN A 433 28.38 24.35 -27.87
CA GLN A 433 28.97 24.74 -29.12
C GLN A 433 29.47 26.18 -28.92
N PRO A 434 30.75 26.49 -29.29
CA PRO A 434 31.23 27.83 -29.13
C PRO A 434 30.23 28.75 -29.79
N MET A 435 29.67 29.67 -29.01
CA MET A 435 28.79 30.70 -29.55
C MET A 435 29.54 31.33 -30.72
N PHE A 436 28.98 31.21 -31.93
CA PHE A 436 29.51 31.99 -33.06
C PHE A 436 29.68 33.44 -32.60
N LYS A 437 30.95 33.87 -32.47
CA LYS A 437 31.23 35.28 -32.28
C LYS A 437 30.75 35.95 -33.56
N PHE A 438 29.65 36.62 -33.54
CA PHE A 438 29.28 37.55 -34.55
C PHE A 438 30.35 38.65 -34.51
N GLU A 439 31.32 38.60 -35.41
CA GLU A 439 32.16 39.78 -35.68
C GLU A 439 31.23 40.87 -36.20
N PRO A 440 31.19 42.05 -35.54
CA PRO A 440 30.41 43.14 -36.06
C PRO A 440 30.99 43.48 -37.42
N HIS A 441 30.20 43.34 -38.49
CA HIS A 441 30.56 43.80 -39.85
C HIS A 441 31.05 45.21 -39.71
N ALA A 442 32.36 45.43 -40.02
CA ALA A 442 32.94 46.74 -40.11
C ALA A 442 32.10 47.59 -41.07
N THR A 443 31.45 48.60 -40.52
CA THR A 443 30.68 49.56 -41.30
C THR A 443 31.67 50.24 -42.27
N ARG A 444 31.60 49.91 -43.56
CA ARG A 444 32.32 50.63 -44.62
C ARG A 444 31.97 52.09 -44.48
N ALA A 445 32.94 52.90 -43.99
CA ALA A 445 32.83 54.30 -44.02
C ALA A 445 32.76 54.84 -45.48
N VAL A 446 31.60 55.30 -45.83
CA VAL A 446 31.44 56.02 -47.13
C VAL A 446 32.17 57.27 -47.04
N GLN A 447 33.43 57.36 -47.63
CA GLN A 447 34.17 58.59 -47.85
C GLN A 447 33.37 59.47 -48.83
N ARG A 448 32.64 60.43 -48.32
CA ARG A 448 32.10 61.53 -49.11
C ARG A 448 33.28 62.37 -49.60
N ARG A 449 33.62 62.29 -50.89
CA ARG A 449 34.49 63.22 -51.58
C ARG A 449 33.83 64.63 -51.49
N ARG A 450 34.42 65.55 -50.72
CA ARG A 450 34.14 66.95 -50.79
C ARG A 450 34.81 67.48 -52.07
N ALA A 451 34.01 67.86 -53.07
CA ALA A 451 34.47 68.70 -54.18
C ALA A 451 34.84 70.07 -53.71
N SER A 452 36.06 70.41 -53.87
CA SER A 452 36.57 71.78 -53.68
C SER A 452 35.91 72.72 -54.68
N ARG A 453 35.17 73.68 -54.23
CA ARG A 453 34.78 74.85 -55.01
C ARG A 453 35.92 75.88 -54.88
N ALA A 454 36.54 76.14 -56.05
CA ALA A 454 37.49 77.27 -56.20
C ALA A 454 36.72 78.59 -56.07
N THR A 455 37.23 79.42 -55.22
CA THR A 455 36.84 80.82 -55.11
C THR A 455 37.47 81.58 -56.26
N CYS A 456 36.63 82.26 -57.02
CA CYS A 456 37.12 83.32 -57.97
C CYS A 456 36.97 84.62 -57.24
N GLU A 457 38.15 85.29 -56.98
CA GLU A 457 38.19 86.68 -56.64
C GLU A 457 38.02 87.49 -57.92
N VAL A 458 37.16 88.51 -57.88
CA VAL A 458 37.28 89.68 -58.77
C VAL A 458 37.14 90.92 -57.92
N ALA A 459 38.14 91.72 -58.09
CA ALA A 459 38.33 93.06 -57.50
C ALA A 459 37.36 94.11 -58.02
N ALA A 460 36.89 94.96 -57.15
CA ALA A 460 36.80 96.39 -57.28
C ALA A 460 36.40 97.01 -55.93
#